data_665d0180e6a74d5c1afb032841c1bf8b
#
_entry.id   665d0180e6a74d5c1afb032841c1bf8b
#
_cell.length_a   1.000
_cell.length_b   1.000
_cell.length_c   1.000
_cell.angle_alpha   90.00
_cell.angle_beta   90.00
_cell.angle_gamma   90.00
#
_symmetry.space_group_name_H-M   'P 1'
#
loop_
_entity.id
_entity.type
_entity.pdbx_description
1 polymer ?
#
loop_
_entity_poly.entity_id
_entity_poly.type
_entity_poly.pdbx_seq_one_letter_code
_entity_poly.pdbx_strand_id
1 'polypeptide(L)'
;MDARWLSNAYLVAGEEGGAAVFVDSGAPLEPLLRAAAEWRVTPSHILRTHAHPDHVEHEDELGLPVVRAALQVGGLDVEAIPTPGHSEDMVCFVVNGELVFSGDTLFKDAVGGGDYERVRRSVMDVYMAMPHERRVLPGHTDETTIGREWVENPFVRVWRGVEPEGTEPVRVAGRDATLIVWSPDYDGKGKAWVRYADGTDAIVGGSRVERN
;
A
#
# COMPACT_ATOMS: atom_id res chain seq x y z
N MET A 1 10.39 -0.92 -9.29
CA MET A 1 9.31 0.11 -9.42
C MET A 1 9.11 0.42 -10.90
N ASP A 2 7.89 0.46 -11.38
CA ASP A 2 7.58 0.84 -12.78
C ASP A 2 7.74 2.36 -12.98
N ALA A 3 8.43 2.77 -14.05
CA ALA A 3 8.70 4.19 -14.33
C ALA A 3 7.44 4.98 -14.75
N ARG A 4 6.41 4.29 -15.23
CA ARG A 4 5.14 4.87 -15.67
C ARG A 4 4.15 4.99 -14.52
N TRP A 5 4.04 3.94 -13.70
CA TRP A 5 3.08 3.83 -12.62
C TRP A 5 3.67 4.15 -11.25
N LEU A 6 5.01 4.08 -11.13
CA LEU A 6 5.74 4.19 -9.86
C LEU A 6 5.29 3.14 -8.83
N SER A 7 4.77 1.99 -9.32
CA SER A 7 4.33 0.88 -8.49
C SER A 7 5.49 -0.06 -8.15
N ASN A 8 5.36 -0.75 -7.04
CA ASN A 8 6.26 -1.79 -6.59
C ASN A 8 5.67 -3.17 -6.90
N ALA A 9 6.54 -4.10 -7.29
CA ALA A 9 6.28 -5.52 -7.26
C ALA A 9 7.45 -6.21 -6.54
N TYR A 10 7.18 -7.34 -5.92
CA TYR A 10 8.16 -8.02 -5.08
C TYR A 10 8.29 -9.50 -5.46
N LEU A 11 9.49 -10.05 -5.27
CA LEU A 11 9.74 -11.49 -5.30
C LEU A 11 10.13 -11.92 -3.88
N VAL A 12 9.44 -12.91 -3.34
CA VAL A 12 9.64 -13.41 -1.98
C VAL A 12 9.94 -14.90 -2.03
N ALA A 13 11.00 -15.31 -1.35
CA ALA A 13 11.41 -16.71 -1.23
C ALA A 13 11.80 -17.01 0.21
N GLY A 14 11.47 -18.21 0.69
CA GLY A 14 11.84 -18.67 2.03
C GLY A 14 13.28 -19.17 2.12
N GLU A 15 13.80 -19.73 1.03
CA GLU A 15 15.15 -20.30 0.95
C GLU A 15 15.68 -20.29 -0.49
N GLU A 16 17.00 -20.31 -0.64
CA GLU A 16 17.65 -20.46 -1.94
C GLU A 16 17.29 -21.81 -2.58
N GLY A 17 16.98 -21.79 -3.88
CA GLY A 17 16.61 -23.00 -4.63
C GLY A 17 15.17 -23.47 -4.40
N GLY A 18 14.43 -22.83 -3.51
CA GLY A 18 13.05 -23.19 -3.17
C GLY A 18 12.01 -22.57 -4.10
N ALA A 19 10.73 -22.68 -3.71
CA ALA A 19 9.65 -21.97 -4.36
C ALA A 19 9.63 -20.49 -3.92
N ALA A 20 9.17 -19.61 -4.83
CA ALA A 20 8.99 -18.19 -4.55
C ALA A 20 7.58 -17.74 -4.95
N VAL A 21 7.17 -16.58 -4.48
CA VAL A 21 5.94 -15.92 -4.89
C VAL A 21 6.23 -14.49 -5.34
N PHE A 22 5.48 -14.01 -6.33
CA PHE A 22 5.38 -12.59 -6.60
C PHE A 22 4.35 -11.95 -5.68
N VAL A 23 4.57 -10.71 -5.29
CA VAL A 23 3.52 -9.86 -4.72
C VAL A 23 3.31 -8.72 -5.69
N ASP A 24 2.14 -8.67 -6.28
CA ASP A 24 1.77 -7.89 -7.43
C ASP A 24 2.70 -8.10 -8.65
N SER A 25 2.35 -7.56 -9.79
CA SER A 25 3.07 -7.72 -11.05
C SER A 25 3.00 -6.50 -11.97
N GLY A 26 2.76 -5.32 -11.41
CA GLY A 26 2.66 -4.10 -12.19
C GLY A 26 4.01 -3.48 -12.56
N ALA A 27 5.07 -3.72 -11.77
CA ALA A 27 6.42 -3.25 -12.05
C ALA A 27 7.14 -4.14 -13.09
N PRO A 28 8.19 -3.64 -13.78
CA PRO A 28 8.95 -4.44 -14.73
C PRO A 28 9.47 -5.75 -14.16
N LEU A 29 9.17 -6.86 -14.83
CA LEU A 29 9.50 -8.21 -14.34
C LEU A 29 10.98 -8.55 -14.42
N GLU A 30 11.73 -7.99 -15.37
CA GLU A 30 13.10 -8.40 -15.66
C GLU A 30 14.03 -8.37 -14.45
N PRO A 31 14.01 -7.35 -13.56
CA PRO A 31 14.82 -7.38 -12.35
C PRO A 31 14.44 -8.51 -11.37
N LEU A 32 13.14 -8.81 -11.25
CA LEU A 32 12.64 -9.86 -10.35
C LEU A 32 12.95 -11.26 -10.90
N LEU A 33 12.81 -11.45 -12.21
CA LEU A 33 13.19 -12.73 -12.87
C LEU A 33 14.71 -12.97 -12.82
N ARG A 34 15.52 -11.92 -12.93
CA ARG A 34 16.96 -12.01 -12.71
C ARG A 34 17.28 -12.45 -11.28
N ALA A 35 16.64 -11.81 -10.28
CA ALA A 35 16.81 -12.21 -8.88
C ALA A 35 16.37 -13.66 -8.65
N ALA A 36 15.27 -14.10 -9.26
CA ALA A 36 14.83 -15.49 -9.19
C ALA A 36 15.89 -16.46 -9.71
N ALA A 37 16.53 -16.14 -10.84
CA ALA A 37 17.60 -16.95 -11.42
C ALA A 37 18.88 -16.95 -10.53
N GLU A 38 19.29 -15.81 -9.99
CA GLU A 38 20.42 -15.69 -9.07
C GLU A 38 20.24 -16.48 -7.79
N TRP A 39 19.04 -16.41 -7.20
CA TRP A 39 18.66 -17.17 -5.99
C TRP A 39 18.30 -18.62 -6.31
N ARG A 40 18.22 -18.99 -7.58
CA ARG A 40 17.81 -20.31 -8.07
C ARG A 40 16.41 -20.71 -7.60
N VAL A 41 15.56 -19.73 -7.28
CA VAL A 41 14.17 -19.97 -6.84
C VAL A 41 13.23 -20.11 -8.03
N THR A 42 12.14 -20.85 -7.82
CA THR A 42 11.12 -21.08 -8.84
C THR A 42 9.84 -20.33 -8.44
N PRO A 43 9.45 -19.25 -9.13
CA PRO A 43 8.17 -18.60 -8.91
C PRO A 43 7.00 -19.54 -9.16
N SER A 44 6.04 -19.56 -8.25
CA SER A 44 4.93 -20.53 -8.26
C SER A 44 3.54 -19.88 -8.22
N HIS A 45 3.43 -18.69 -7.62
CA HIS A 45 2.16 -17.96 -7.45
C HIS A 45 2.38 -16.45 -7.52
N ILE A 46 1.27 -15.74 -7.77
CA ILE A 46 1.17 -14.28 -7.62
C ILE A 46 0.21 -14.00 -6.47
N LEU A 47 0.68 -13.31 -5.44
CA LEU A 47 -0.15 -12.75 -4.38
C LEU A 47 -0.62 -11.38 -4.86
N ARG A 48 -1.88 -11.25 -5.27
CA ARG A 48 -2.42 -9.98 -5.77
C ARG A 48 -3.08 -9.20 -4.65
N THR A 49 -2.57 -7.99 -4.36
CA THR A 49 -3.14 -7.11 -3.34
C THR A 49 -4.50 -6.57 -3.78
N HIS A 50 -4.61 -6.09 -5.02
CA HIS A 50 -5.85 -5.61 -5.63
C HIS A 50 -5.74 -5.55 -7.17
N ALA A 51 -6.83 -5.25 -7.88
CA ALA A 51 -6.92 -5.38 -9.33
C ALA A 51 -6.70 -4.06 -10.11
N HIS A 52 -6.03 -3.05 -9.55
CA HIS A 52 -5.67 -1.87 -10.34
C HIS A 52 -4.59 -2.20 -11.39
N PRO A 53 -4.64 -1.55 -12.58
CA PRO A 53 -3.76 -1.90 -13.71
C PRO A 53 -2.28 -1.91 -13.37
N ASP A 54 -1.83 -0.98 -12.54
CA ASP A 54 -0.45 -0.82 -12.10
C ASP A 54 0.02 -1.88 -11.09
N HIS A 55 -0.86 -2.81 -10.70
CA HIS A 55 -0.54 -3.96 -9.85
C HIS A 55 -0.67 -5.31 -10.55
N VAL A 56 -1.34 -5.37 -11.71
CA VAL A 56 -1.65 -6.63 -12.40
C VAL A 56 -1.13 -6.70 -13.84
N GLU A 57 -0.42 -5.69 -14.33
CA GLU A 57 -0.08 -5.52 -15.74
C GLU A 57 0.60 -6.75 -16.39
N HIS A 58 1.39 -7.49 -15.63
CA HIS A 58 2.17 -8.63 -16.13
C HIS A 58 1.67 -10.00 -15.65
N GLU A 59 0.46 -10.09 -15.07
CA GLU A 59 -0.08 -11.38 -14.62
C GLU A 59 -0.15 -12.42 -15.74
N ASP A 60 -0.64 -12.01 -16.91
CA ASP A 60 -0.76 -12.89 -18.08
C ASP A 60 0.62 -13.33 -18.62
N GLU A 61 1.62 -12.46 -18.57
CA GLU A 61 2.99 -12.77 -18.99
C GLU A 61 3.64 -13.81 -18.06
N LEU A 62 3.41 -13.68 -16.75
CA LEU A 62 3.89 -14.64 -15.76
C LEU A 62 3.21 -15.99 -15.87
N GLY A 63 1.92 -16.02 -16.22
CA GLY A 63 1.13 -17.24 -16.39
C GLY A 63 1.02 -18.10 -15.14
N LEU A 64 1.18 -17.50 -13.95
CA LEU A 64 1.16 -18.17 -12.66
C LEU A 64 -0.24 -18.06 -12.00
N PRO A 65 -0.63 -19.02 -11.14
CA PRO A 65 -1.84 -18.90 -10.35
C PRO A 65 -1.86 -17.63 -9.49
N VAL A 66 -2.95 -16.87 -9.58
CA VAL A 66 -3.18 -15.67 -8.76
C VAL A 66 -3.90 -16.08 -7.48
N VAL A 67 -3.35 -15.72 -6.33
CA VAL A 67 -3.86 -16.05 -5.00
C VAL A 67 -4.18 -14.78 -4.21
N ARG A 68 -5.33 -14.82 -3.52
CA ARG A 68 -5.81 -13.74 -2.64
C ARG A 68 -6.27 -14.28 -1.28
N ALA A 69 -5.75 -15.41 -0.91
CA ALA A 69 -6.03 -16.13 0.32
C ALA A 69 -4.74 -16.58 0.99
N ALA A 70 -4.83 -17.08 2.20
CA ALA A 70 -3.69 -17.66 2.90
C ALA A 70 -3.07 -18.81 2.07
N LEU A 71 -1.74 -18.91 2.11
CA LEU A 71 -0.96 -19.84 1.32
C LEU A 71 0.27 -20.31 2.11
N GLN A 72 0.58 -21.61 2.01
CA GLN A 72 1.88 -22.13 2.47
C GLN A 72 2.62 -22.73 1.28
N VAL A 73 3.80 -22.20 0.97
CA VAL A 73 4.62 -22.62 -0.17
C VAL A 73 6.10 -22.32 0.05
N GLY A 74 6.99 -23.29 -0.21
CA GLY A 74 8.42 -23.05 -0.22
C GLY A 74 8.99 -22.46 1.08
N GLY A 75 8.47 -22.85 2.25
CA GLY A 75 8.87 -22.30 3.54
C GLY A 75 8.26 -20.93 3.86
N LEU A 76 7.39 -20.41 2.98
CA LEU A 76 6.63 -19.20 3.23
C LEU A 76 5.29 -19.54 3.85
N ASP A 77 4.96 -18.89 4.96
CA ASP A 77 3.64 -18.86 5.58
C ASP A 77 3.01 -17.50 5.30
N VAL A 78 1.96 -17.49 4.47
CA VAL A 78 1.31 -16.28 3.97
C VAL A 78 -0.08 -16.16 4.56
N GLU A 79 -0.30 -15.15 5.38
CA GLU A 79 -1.62 -14.72 5.83
C GLU A 79 -2.20 -13.71 4.84
N ALA A 80 -3.50 -13.74 4.60
CA ALA A 80 -4.23 -12.79 3.77
C ALA A 80 -5.30 -12.09 4.60
N ILE A 81 -5.20 -10.78 4.74
CA ILE A 81 -6.07 -9.97 5.61
C ILE A 81 -6.80 -8.94 4.73
N PRO A 82 -8.14 -8.96 4.65
CA PRO A 82 -8.88 -7.91 3.93
C PRO A 82 -8.65 -6.53 4.53
N THR A 83 -8.29 -5.55 3.69
CA THR A 83 -8.06 -4.15 4.07
C THR A 83 -8.76 -3.20 3.09
N PRO A 84 -10.10 -3.31 2.95
CA PRO A 84 -10.85 -2.54 1.98
C PRO A 84 -10.77 -1.03 2.24
N GLY A 85 -10.91 -0.23 1.19
CA GLY A 85 -10.96 1.24 1.27
C GLY A 85 -10.35 1.90 0.05
N HIS A 86 -9.11 1.62 -0.30
CA HIS A 86 -8.52 2.06 -1.56
C HIS A 86 -9.23 1.39 -2.74
N SER A 87 -9.43 0.10 -2.65
CA SER A 87 -10.35 -0.67 -3.49
C SER A 87 -11.20 -1.60 -2.64
N GLU A 88 -12.32 -2.08 -3.21
CA GLU A 88 -13.23 -3.02 -2.52
C GLU A 88 -12.54 -4.35 -2.23
N ASP A 89 -11.69 -4.76 -3.14
CA ASP A 89 -11.02 -6.06 -3.14
C ASP A 89 -9.63 -6.04 -2.48
N MET A 90 -9.27 -5.00 -1.76
CA MET A 90 -7.94 -4.83 -1.16
C MET A 90 -7.61 -5.92 -0.14
N VAL A 91 -6.43 -6.54 -0.30
CA VAL A 91 -5.88 -7.56 0.62
C VAL A 91 -4.45 -7.17 1.00
N CYS A 92 -4.17 -7.19 2.30
CA CYS A 92 -2.82 -7.17 2.85
C CYS A 92 -2.30 -8.60 2.99
N PHE A 93 -1.05 -8.86 2.60
CA PHE A 93 -0.38 -10.12 2.89
C PHE A 93 0.66 -9.95 3.99
N VAL A 94 0.66 -10.88 4.95
CA VAL A 94 1.71 -10.97 5.96
C VAL A 94 2.48 -12.27 5.75
N VAL A 95 3.78 -12.15 5.48
CA VAL A 95 4.63 -13.31 5.19
C VAL A 95 5.55 -13.57 6.39
N ASN A 96 5.53 -14.81 6.87
CA ASN A 96 6.29 -15.32 8.01
C ASN A 96 6.15 -14.46 9.28
N GLY A 97 5.01 -13.75 9.42
CA GLY A 97 4.77 -12.86 10.55
C GLY A 97 5.63 -11.59 10.60
N GLU A 98 6.47 -11.32 9.60
CA GLU A 98 7.47 -10.25 9.58
C GLU A 98 7.23 -9.21 8.47
N LEU A 99 6.95 -9.67 7.23
CA LEU A 99 6.82 -8.83 6.05
C LEU A 99 5.35 -8.54 5.77
N VAL A 100 4.99 -7.26 5.72
CA VAL A 100 3.62 -6.79 5.49
C VAL A 100 3.56 -6.12 4.12
N PHE A 101 2.90 -6.76 3.16
CA PHE A 101 2.65 -6.20 1.84
C PHE A 101 1.31 -5.47 1.86
N SER A 102 1.36 -4.16 2.00
CA SER A 102 0.18 -3.33 2.26
C SER A 102 -0.60 -2.93 1.00
N GLY A 103 -0.05 -3.24 -0.20
CA GLY A 103 -0.60 -2.68 -1.43
C GLY A 103 -0.80 -1.17 -1.28
N ASP A 104 -1.98 -0.69 -1.63
CA ASP A 104 -2.27 0.74 -1.65
C ASP A 104 -3.08 1.23 -0.44
N THR A 105 -2.97 0.54 0.70
CA THR A 105 -3.64 0.98 1.93
C THR A 105 -2.75 1.84 2.81
N LEU A 106 -1.51 1.40 3.09
CA LEU A 106 -0.55 2.10 3.95
C LEU A 106 0.76 2.30 3.20
N PHE A 107 1.24 3.54 3.14
CA PHE A 107 2.52 3.93 2.56
C PHE A 107 3.45 4.53 3.63
N LYS A 108 4.71 4.72 3.28
CA LYS A 108 5.62 5.52 4.06
C LYS A 108 5.15 6.98 4.03
N ASP A 109 4.81 7.50 5.20
CA ASP A 109 4.33 8.88 5.45
C ASP A 109 2.94 9.20 4.86
N ALA A 110 2.25 8.24 4.22
CA ALA A 110 0.96 8.47 3.58
C ALA A 110 0.04 7.26 3.68
N VAL A 111 -1.17 7.39 3.15
CA VAL A 111 -2.17 6.33 3.02
C VAL A 111 -2.83 6.40 1.64
N GLY A 112 -3.43 5.31 1.19
CA GLY A 112 -4.16 5.24 -0.08
C GLY A 112 -5.36 6.17 -0.14
N GLY A 113 -5.67 6.67 -1.33
CA GLY A 113 -6.96 7.32 -1.61
C GLY A 113 -8.09 6.29 -1.65
N GLY A 114 -9.34 6.75 -1.65
CA GLY A 114 -10.50 5.88 -1.72
C GLY A 114 -11.61 6.26 -0.73
N ASP A 115 -12.34 5.26 -0.25
CA ASP A 115 -13.34 5.47 0.80
C ASP A 115 -12.64 5.79 2.12
N TYR A 116 -12.79 7.04 2.57
CA TYR A 116 -12.08 7.56 3.76
C TYR A 116 -12.28 6.71 5.00
N GLU A 117 -13.53 6.39 5.33
CA GLU A 117 -13.84 5.66 6.56
C GLU A 117 -13.29 4.24 6.55
N ARG A 118 -13.31 3.60 5.39
CA ARG A 118 -12.79 2.24 5.21
C ARG A 118 -11.26 2.24 5.22
N VAL A 119 -10.60 3.18 4.53
CA VAL A 119 -9.14 3.32 4.57
C VAL A 119 -8.68 3.57 6.00
N ARG A 120 -9.30 4.55 6.69
CA ARG A 120 -8.97 4.85 8.09
C ARG A 120 -9.12 3.61 8.99
N ARG A 121 -10.23 2.87 8.83
CA ARG A 121 -10.47 1.65 9.61
C ARG A 121 -9.43 0.58 9.31
N SER A 122 -9.14 0.32 8.03
CA SER A 122 -8.11 -0.65 7.63
C SER A 122 -6.74 -0.26 8.20
N VAL A 123 -6.35 1.01 8.14
CA VAL A 123 -5.08 1.46 8.71
C VAL A 123 -5.07 1.33 10.23
N MET A 124 -6.07 1.88 10.93
CA MET A 124 -6.03 1.97 12.38
C MET A 124 -6.32 0.65 13.09
N ASP A 125 -7.28 -0.14 12.58
CA ASP A 125 -7.74 -1.35 13.27
C ASP A 125 -6.98 -2.61 12.81
N VAL A 126 -6.32 -2.58 11.63
CA VAL A 126 -5.55 -3.72 11.13
C VAL A 126 -4.05 -3.43 11.21
N TYR A 127 -3.54 -2.43 10.44
CA TYR A 127 -2.09 -2.21 10.39
C TYR A 127 -1.53 -1.70 11.70
N MET A 128 -2.17 -0.70 12.34
CA MET A 128 -1.66 -0.13 13.58
C MET A 128 -1.86 -1.05 14.81
N ALA A 129 -2.59 -2.15 14.66
CA ALA A 129 -2.68 -3.21 15.64
C ALA A 129 -1.59 -4.30 15.50
N MET A 130 -0.81 -4.28 14.42
CA MET A 130 0.29 -5.22 14.20
C MET A 130 1.51 -4.88 15.07
N PRO A 131 2.42 -5.84 15.34
CA PRO A 131 3.70 -5.59 15.97
C PRO A 131 4.51 -4.49 15.27
N HIS A 132 5.09 -3.59 16.04
CA HIS A 132 5.77 -2.38 15.53
C HIS A 132 7.04 -2.68 14.72
N GLU A 133 7.68 -3.81 14.97
CA GLU A 133 8.88 -4.27 14.26
C GLU A 133 8.61 -4.80 12.86
N ARG A 134 7.35 -5.07 12.49
CA ARG A 134 7.01 -5.57 11.16
C ARG A 134 7.39 -4.57 10.09
N ARG A 135 8.06 -5.07 9.06
CA ARG A 135 8.42 -4.30 7.87
C ARG A 135 7.21 -4.18 6.95
N VAL A 136 6.96 -2.98 6.45
CA VAL A 136 5.88 -2.70 5.48
C VAL A 136 6.50 -2.47 4.11
N LEU A 137 6.07 -3.25 3.14
CA LEU A 137 6.45 -3.20 1.74
C LEU A 137 5.22 -2.76 0.93
N PRO A 138 5.07 -1.46 0.67
CA PRO A 138 3.86 -0.90 0.08
C PRO A 138 3.82 -1.06 -1.45
N GLY A 139 2.62 -0.84 -2.03
CA GLY A 139 2.44 -0.81 -3.48
C GLY A 139 3.17 0.36 -4.16
N HIS A 140 3.41 1.43 -3.41
CA HIS A 140 4.20 2.61 -3.81
C HIS A 140 5.11 3.06 -2.68
N THR A 141 6.08 3.94 -2.96
CA THR A 141 7.08 4.47 -2.03
C THR A 141 8.13 3.45 -1.58
N ASP A 142 9.02 3.87 -0.68
CA ASP A 142 10.00 3.01 -0.02
C ASP A 142 9.34 2.14 1.04
N GLU A 143 10.07 1.10 1.47
CA GLU A 143 9.71 0.33 2.67
C GLU A 143 9.70 1.18 3.93
N THR A 144 8.90 0.73 4.90
CA THR A 144 8.80 1.34 6.22
C THR A 144 8.57 0.26 7.29
N THR A 145 8.15 0.64 8.49
CA THR A 145 7.71 -0.28 9.55
C THR A 145 6.41 0.21 10.18
N ILE A 146 5.64 -0.70 10.75
CA ILE A 146 4.42 -0.34 11.50
C ILE A 146 4.73 0.68 12.60
N GLY A 147 5.82 0.48 13.34
CA GLY A 147 6.22 1.38 14.42
C GLY A 147 6.61 2.78 13.93
N ARG A 148 7.28 2.88 12.78
CA ARG A 148 7.58 4.18 12.19
C ARG A 148 6.29 4.90 11.76
N GLU A 149 5.39 4.20 11.05
CA GLU A 149 4.13 4.82 10.62
C GLU A 149 3.22 5.17 11.79
N TRP A 150 3.26 4.40 12.89
CA TRP A 150 2.58 4.78 14.13
C TRP A 150 3.04 6.12 14.69
N VAL A 151 4.35 6.43 14.58
CA VAL A 151 4.97 7.64 15.16
C VAL A 151 4.97 8.81 14.18
N GLU A 152 5.29 8.56 12.90
CA GLU A 152 5.65 9.61 11.94
C GLU A 152 4.55 9.91 10.91
N ASN A 153 3.67 8.94 10.57
CA ASN A 153 2.67 9.13 9.52
C ASN A 153 1.66 10.24 9.90
N PRO A 154 1.56 11.33 9.13
CA PRO A 154 0.73 12.48 9.49
C PRO A 154 -0.77 12.13 9.61
N PHE A 155 -1.28 11.21 8.79
CA PHE A 155 -2.67 10.75 8.87
C PHE A 155 -2.91 10.00 10.19
N VAL A 156 -2.03 9.07 10.53
CA VAL A 156 -2.11 8.27 11.76
C VAL A 156 -2.01 9.18 12.99
N ARG A 157 -1.12 10.17 12.98
CA ARG A 157 -0.94 11.12 14.10
C ARG A 157 -2.21 11.93 14.37
N VAL A 158 -2.88 12.41 13.32
CA VAL A 158 -4.15 13.14 13.46
C VAL A 158 -5.27 12.19 13.88
N TRP A 159 -5.38 11.00 13.30
CA TRP A 159 -6.41 10.01 13.72
C TRP A 159 -6.26 9.57 15.17
N ARG A 160 -5.05 9.57 15.70
CA ARG A 160 -4.77 9.31 17.12
C ARG A 160 -4.98 10.52 18.03
N GLY A 161 -5.24 11.70 17.49
CA GLY A 161 -5.34 12.94 18.27
C GLY A 161 -4.01 13.44 18.84
N VAL A 162 -2.87 12.95 18.32
CA VAL A 162 -1.52 13.41 18.70
C VAL A 162 -1.21 14.76 18.04
N GLU A 163 -1.73 14.96 16.84
CA GLU A 163 -1.71 16.24 16.14
C GLU A 163 -3.10 16.79 15.94
N PRO A 164 -3.30 18.12 16.00
CA PRO A 164 -4.58 18.73 15.68
C PRO A 164 -4.86 18.63 14.18
N GLU A 165 -6.14 18.60 13.83
CA GLU A 165 -6.59 18.76 12.45
C GLU A 165 -6.15 20.12 11.88
N GLY A 166 -5.72 20.15 10.62
CA GLY A 166 -5.46 21.37 9.88
C GLY A 166 -6.73 22.19 9.65
N THR A 167 -6.56 23.49 9.40
CA THR A 167 -7.67 24.44 9.24
C THR A 167 -7.54 25.31 7.98
N GLU A 168 -6.61 24.98 7.09
CA GLU A 168 -6.36 25.74 5.86
C GLU A 168 -7.54 25.59 4.89
N PRO A 169 -8.18 26.70 4.44
CA PRO A 169 -9.21 26.64 3.43
C PRO A 169 -8.59 26.36 2.05
N VAL A 170 -9.13 25.37 1.35
CA VAL A 170 -8.67 24.92 0.03
C VAL A 170 -9.86 24.64 -0.88
N ARG A 171 -9.57 24.39 -2.17
CA ARG A 171 -10.57 23.88 -3.11
C ARG A 171 -10.12 22.54 -3.68
N VAL A 172 -11.06 21.64 -3.89
CA VAL A 172 -10.83 20.33 -4.51
C VAL A 172 -11.87 20.10 -5.57
N ALA A 173 -11.45 20.01 -6.83
CA ALA A 173 -12.35 19.86 -7.99
C ALA A 173 -13.50 20.92 -7.99
N GLY A 174 -13.15 22.19 -7.69
CA GLY A 174 -14.10 23.29 -7.65
C GLY A 174 -15.00 23.36 -6.42
N ARG A 175 -14.86 22.45 -5.43
CA ARG A 175 -15.61 22.45 -4.18
C ARG A 175 -14.76 23.01 -3.05
N ASP A 176 -15.35 23.83 -2.19
CA ASP A 176 -14.69 24.32 -0.98
C ASP A 176 -14.47 23.18 0.04
N ALA A 177 -13.29 23.17 0.65
CA ALA A 177 -12.91 22.20 1.65
C ALA A 177 -11.91 22.79 2.65
N THR A 178 -11.68 22.09 3.74
CA THR A 178 -10.61 22.36 4.70
C THR A 178 -9.53 21.27 4.53
N LEU A 179 -8.27 21.68 4.39
CA LEU A 179 -7.13 20.77 4.40
C LEU A 179 -6.85 20.34 5.84
N ILE A 180 -7.03 19.06 6.12
CA ILE A 180 -6.82 18.46 7.45
C ILE A 180 -5.41 17.94 7.58
N VAL A 181 -4.92 17.18 6.59
CA VAL A 181 -3.56 16.63 6.53
C VAL A 181 -2.99 16.82 5.14
N TRP A 182 -1.70 17.12 5.07
CA TRP A 182 -0.89 17.05 3.86
C TRP A 182 0.36 16.21 4.14
N SER A 183 0.69 15.31 3.22
CA SER A 183 1.91 14.53 3.29
C SER A 183 2.57 14.39 1.92
N PRO A 184 3.90 14.24 1.82
CA PRO A 184 4.56 13.79 0.61
C PRO A 184 3.97 12.47 0.11
N ASP A 185 4.00 12.27 -1.23
CA ASP A 185 3.57 11.02 -1.86
C ASP A 185 4.55 10.64 -2.98
N TYR A 186 4.46 9.40 -3.46
CA TYR A 186 5.38 8.80 -4.44
C TYR A 186 5.46 9.57 -5.77
N ASP A 187 4.40 10.27 -6.16
CA ASP A 187 4.34 11.04 -7.40
C ASP A 187 4.89 12.47 -7.26
N GLY A 188 5.38 12.86 -6.08
CA GLY A 188 5.88 14.19 -5.75
C GLY A 188 4.81 15.27 -5.63
N LYS A 189 3.52 14.93 -5.77
CA LYS A 189 2.39 15.89 -5.70
C LYS A 189 1.70 15.89 -4.35
N GLY A 190 2.03 14.92 -3.50
CA GLY A 190 1.49 14.76 -2.16
C GLY A 190 0.15 14.06 -2.09
N LYS A 191 -0.22 13.68 -0.88
CA LYS A 191 -1.50 13.12 -0.48
C LYS A 191 -2.17 14.04 0.53
N ALA A 192 -3.47 14.25 0.41
CA ALA A 192 -4.22 15.13 1.29
C ALA A 192 -5.46 14.46 1.85
N TRP A 193 -5.70 14.65 3.15
CA TRP A 193 -7.02 14.48 3.73
C TRP A 193 -7.69 15.85 3.77
N VAL A 194 -8.87 15.93 3.18
CA VAL A 194 -9.68 17.14 3.13
C VAL A 194 -11.07 16.87 3.71
N ARG A 195 -11.67 17.88 4.33
CA ARG A 195 -13.04 17.88 4.77
C ARG A 195 -13.85 18.91 3.99
N TYR A 196 -14.88 18.45 3.28
CA TYR A 196 -15.79 19.32 2.55
C TYR A 196 -16.74 20.10 3.49
N ALA A 197 -17.36 21.15 2.97
CA ALA A 197 -18.31 21.98 3.75
C ALA A 197 -19.54 21.22 4.27
N ASP A 198 -19.89 20.10 3.64
CA ASP A 198 -20.98 19.20 4.09
C ASP A 198 -20.54 18.23 5.21
N GLY A 199 -19.28 18.31 5.66
CA GLY A 199 -18.69 17.43 6.67
C GLY A 199 -18.12 16.13 6.13
N THR A 200 -18.18 15.89 4.82
CA THR A 200 -17.62 14.66 4.21
C THR A 200 -16.10 14.72 4.16
N ASP A 201 -15.44 13.70 4.66
CA ASP A 201 -14.00 13.53 4.58
C ASP A 201 -13.59 12.77 3.30
N ALA A 202 -12.43 13.12 2.73
CA ALA A 202 -11.86 12.41 1.59
C ALA A 202 -10.33 12.42 1.63
N ILE A 203 -9.71 11.33 1.12
CA ILE A 203 -8.28 11.27 0.85
C ILE A 203 -8.08 11.39 -0.66
N VAL A 204 -7.35 12.43 -1.08
CA VAL A 204 -7.16 12.79 -2.48
C VAL A 204 -5.68 12.99 -2.82
N GLY A 205 -5.32 12.82 -4.10
CA GLY A 205 -4.00 13.23 -4.58
C GLY A 205 -3.81 14.74 -4.38
N GLY A 206 -2.64 15.15 -3.94
CA GLY A 206 -2.33 16.55 -3.65
C GLY A 206 -2.42 17.47 -4.85
N SER A 207 -2.20 16.94 -6.07
CA SER A 207 -2.41 17.68 -7.33
C SER A 207 -3.85 18.16 -7.56
N ARG A 208 -4.81 17.64 -6.79
CA ARG A 208 -6.24 18.02 -6.86
C ARG A 208 -6.60 19.12 -5.87
N VAL A 209 -5.66 19.48 -4.99
CA VAL A 209 -5.86 20.50 -3.94
C VAL A 209 -5.34 21.84 -4.44
N GLU A 210 -6.25 22.77 -4.59
CA GLU A 210 -5.96 24.17 -4.94
C GLU A 210 -5.86 24.97 -3.65
N ARG A 211 -4.64 25.43 -3.31
CA ARG A 211 -4.39 26.31 -2.18
C ARG A 211 -4.56 27.75 -2.62
N ASN A 212 -5.19 28.56 -1.79
CA ASN A 212 -5.41 29.99 -2.07
C ASN A 212 -4.15 30.81 -1.91
#